data_6e9bc7d775719e6e0c2e4bb60d02179c
#
_entry.id   6e9bc7d775719e6e0c2e4bb60d02179c
#
_cell.length_a   1.000
_cell.length_b   1.000
_cell.length_c   1.000
_cell.angle_alpha   90.00
_cell.angle_beta   90.00
_cell.angle_gamma   90.00
#
_symmetry.space_group_name_H-M   'P 1'
#
loop_
_entity.id
_entity.type
_entity.pdbx_description
1 polymer ?
#
loop_
_entity_poly.entity_id
_entity_poly.type
_entity_poly.pdbx_seq_one_letter_code
_entity_poly.pdbx_strand_id
1 'polypeptide(L)'
;EKTSSLLNSNIIVAKQSTNKIKENIKKTISTNRSNKVFHNENYSFTMQENDFFYYEDQFGGIKLPMPNVKGQFQLENVSTAIATLRILKELKIKDDHIKKGILKINSIARLQEIKSGKLKALVKDHKLFVDGSHNPLGAKVLNEYLESLDCNKHIILGMMANKDHNEYMSFFKDIATLTTI
;
A
#
# COMPACT_ATOMS: atom_id res chain seq x y z
N GLU A 1 -10.83 5.77 13.49
CA GLU A 1 -9.80 6.81 13.28
C GLU A 1 -9.65 7.74 14.49
N LYS A 2 -10.73 8.11 15.19
CA LYS A 2 -10.66 8.94 16.41
C LYS A 2 -10.13 8.20 17.65
N THR A 3 -10.17 6.88 17.65
CA THR A 3 -9.81 6.04 18.81
C THR A 3 -8.31 5.71 18.89
N SER A 4 -7.54 5.94 17.83
CA SER A 4 -6.10 5.65 17.81
C SER A 4 -5.22 6.71 18.47
N SER A 5 -5.78 7.86 18.85
CA SER A 5 -5.03 8.94 19.49
C SER A 5 -5.00 8.81 21.00
N LEU A 6 -4.46 7.72 21.51
CA LEU A 6 -4.19 7.56 22.93
C LEU A 6 -3.14 8.57 23.40
N LEU A 7 -3.36 9.16 24.57
CA LEU A 7 -2.38 10.03 25.22
C LEU A 7 -1.02 9.30 25.31
N ASN A 8 0.06 9.96 24.86
CA ASN A 8 1.44 9.45 24.85
C ASN A 8 1.75 8.32 23.84
N SER A 9 0.95 8.15 22.79
CA SER A 9 1.29 7.26 21.68
C SER A 9 2.05 8.00 20.55
N ASN A 10 2.69 7.26 19.64
CA ASN A 10 3.19 7.82 18.39
C ASN A 10 2.09 7.76 17.33
N ILE A 11 1.89 8.85 16.60
CA ILE A 11 0.94 8.93 15.49
C ILE A 11 1.74 9.05 14.20
N ILE A 12 1.72 8.02 13.37
CA ILE A 12 2.36 8.00 12.07
C ILE A 12 1.28 8.14 11.00
N VAL A 13 1.40 9.16 10.16
CA VAL A 13 0.45 9.49 9.11
C VAL A 13 1.07 9.19 7.75
N ALA A 14 0.49 8.23 7.06
CA ALA A 14 0.87 7.85 5.69
C ALA A 14 0.59 9.00 4.70
N LYS A 15 1.05 8.85 3.46
CA LYS A 15 0.72 9.76 2.38
C LYS A 15 -0.80 9.87 2.22
N GLN A 16 -1.28 11.09 2.11
CA GLN A 16 -2.70 11.39 1.91
C GLN A 16 -2.95 11.80 0.46
N SER A 17 -4.11 11.47 -0.07
CA SER A 17 -4.49 11.77 -1.45
C SER A 17 -4.60 13.28 -1.74
N THR A 18 -4.88 14.10 -0.72
CA THR A 18 -4.97 15.55 -0.85
C THR A 18 -4.41 16.27 0.38
N ASN A 19 -3.90 17.48 0.18
CA ASN A 19 -3.45 18.35 1.28
C ASN A 19 -4.60 18.68 2.24
N LYS A 20 -5.84 18.81 1.76
CA LYS A 20 -7.01 19.08 2.59
C LYS A 20 -7.23 17.98 3.63
N ILE A 21 -7.11 16.72 3.24
CA ILE A 21 -7.22 15.58 4.17
C ILE A 21 -6.08 15.65 5.21
N LYS A 22 -4.86 15.90 4.76
CA LYS A 22 -3.69 16.03 5.65
C LYS A 22 -3.89 17.12 6.69
N GLU A 23 -4.35 18.30 6.29
CA GLU A 23 -4.61 19.42 7.21
C GLU A 23 -5.77 19.10 8.18
N ASN A 24 -6.81 18.43 7.73
CA ASN A 24 -7.88 17.97 8.63
C ASN A 24 -7.36 16.98 9.68
N ILE A 25 -6.49 16.05 9.29
CA ILE A 25 -5.84 15.14 10.24
C ILE A 25 -5.00 15.94 11.25
N LYS A 26 -4.17 16.87 10.79
CA LYS A 26 -3.35 17.73 11.67
C LYS A 26 -4.22 18.49 12.70
N LYS A 27 -5.34 19.08 12.26
CA LYS A 27 -6.29 19.76 13.15
C LYS A 27 -6.88 18.79 14.19
N THR A 28 -7.31 17.61 13.75
CA THR A 28 -7.92 16.60 14.64
C THR A 28 -6.98 16.12 15.74
N ILE A 29 -5.69 15.98 15.43
CA ILE A 29 -4.67 15.50 16.37
C ILE A 29 -3.86 16.61 17.03
N SER A 30 -4.18 17.89 16.77
CA SER A 30 -3.40 19.04 17.23
C SER A 30 -3.28 19.09 18.76
N THR A 31 -4.34 18.80 19.46
CA THR A 31 -4.43 18.82 20.94
C THR A 31 -3.80 17.60 21.60
N ASN A 32 -3.47 16.57 20.83
CA ASN A 32 -2.86 15.36 21.33
C ASN A 32 -1.36 15.60 21.62
N ARG A 33 -0.88 15.17 22.79
CA ARG A 33 0.54 15.27 23.18
C ARG A 33 1.46 14.24 22.52
N SER A 34 0.91 13.36 21.70
CA SER A 34 1.67 12.32 20.96
C SER A 34 2.69 12.93 20.01
N ASN A 35 3.77 12.20 19.80
CA ASN A 35 4.69 12.46 18.69
C ASN A 35 3.96 12.24 17.36
N LYS A 36 4.03 13.20 16.45
CA LYS A 36 3.30 13.20 15.16
C LYS A 36 4.30 13.16 14.03
N VAL A 37 4.18 12.17 13.18
CA VAL A 37 5.11 11.88 12.08
C VAL A 37 4.32 11.78 10.77
N PHE A 38 4.59 12.69 9.85
CA PHE A 38 3.89 12.82 8.59
C PHE A 38 4.79 12.49 7.41
N HIS A 39 4.24 11.79 6.43
CA HIS A 39 4.89 11.60 5.14
C HIS A 39 5.19 12.95 4.47
N ASN A 40 6.37 13.06 3.84
CA ASN A 40 6.93 14.27 3.22
C ASN A 40 7.20 15.46 4.17
N GLU A 41 7.12 15.25 5.49
CA GLU A 41 7.55 16.22 6.48
C GLU A 41 8.61 15.64 7.42
N ASN A 42 8.38 14.41 7.88
CA ASN A 42 9.26 13.75 8.85
C ASN A 42 9.90 12.48 8.30
N TYR A 43 9.31 11.91 7.27
CA TYR A 43 9.90 10.81 6.49
C TYR A 43 9.49 10.89 5.04
N SER A 44 10.32 10.37 4.16
CA SER A 44 10.06 10.29 2.72
C SER A 44 10.71 9.07 2.11
N PHE A 45 10.36 8.79 0.86
CA PHE A 45 11.08 7.81 0.06
C PHE A 45 11.18 8.28 -1.40
N THR A 46 12.22 7.84 -2.08
CA THR A 46 12.42 8.07 -3.52
C THR A 46 12.81 6.77 -4.20
N MET A 47 12.23 6.53 -5.38
CA MET A 47 12.63 5.42 -6.23
C MET A 47 14.07 5.62 -6.69
N GLN A 48 14.82 4.54 -6.72
CA GLN A 48 16.19 4.49 -7.23
C GLN A 48 16.26 3.51 -8.39
N GLU A 49 17.35 3.55 -9.14
CA GLU A 49 17.64 2.54 -10.16
C GLU A 49 17.94 1.16 -9.55
N ASN A 50 17.88 0.11 -10.39
CA ASN A 50 18.27 -1.26 -10.04
C ASN A 50 17.49 -1.90 -8.88
N ASP A 51 16.17 -1.76 -8.86
CA ASP A 51 15.28 -2.37 -7.86
C ASP A 51 15.58 -1.96 -6.41
N PHE A 52 15.95 -0.70 -6.20
CA PHE A 52 16.10 -0.11 -4.88
C PHE A 52 15.23 1.12 -4.72
N PHE A 53 14.97 1.47 -3.46
CA PHE A 53 14.45 2.78 -3.06
C PHE A 53 15.27 3.35 -1.91
N TYR A 54 15.26 4.66 -1.78
CA TYR A 54 15.91 5.37 -0.69
C TYR A 54 14.83 5.87 0.26
N TYR A 55 14.91 5.47 1.52
CA TYR A 55 14.07 5.93 2.60
C TYR A 55 14.86 6.88 3.49
N GLU A 56 14.25 7.96 3.95
CA GLU A 56 14.87 8.97 4.81
C GLU A 56 13.91 9.45 5.90
N ASP A 57 14.42 9.65 7.11
CA ASP A 57 13.74 10.27 8.23
C ASP A 57 14.75 10.96 9.17
N GLN A 58 14.30 11.43 10.34
CA GLN A 58 15.14 12.09 11.35
C GLN A 58 16.31 11.24 11.88
N PHE A 59 16.32 9.95 11.65
CA PHE A 59 17.39 9.03 12.06
C PHE A 59 18.40 8.75 10.94
N GLY A 60 18.24 9.41 9.80
CA GLY A 60 19.09 9.28 8.61
C GLY A 60 18.47 8.43 7.50
N GLY A 61 19.18 8.36 6.38
CA GLY A 61 18.72 7.68 5.17
C GLY A 61 19.19 6.23 5.08
N ILE A 62 18.38 5.40 4.41
CA ILE A 62 18.68 3.99 4.16
C ILE A 62 18.37 3.65 2.71
N LYS A 63 19.33 3.04 2.01
CA LYS A 63 19.08 2.38 0.72
C LYS A 63 18.53 0.98 0.98
N LEU A 64 17.34 0.70 0.43
CA LEU A 64 16.56 -0.51 0.68
C LEU A 64 16.20 -1.22 -0.63
N PRO A 65 16.16 -2.56 -0.65
CA PRO A 65 15.66 -3.29 -1.80
C PRO A 65 14.16 -3.04 -1.99
N MET A 66 13.69 -3.14 -3.23
CA MET A 66 12.25 -3.07 -3.49
C MET A 66 11.52 -4.21 -2.77
N PRO A 67 10.37 -3.91 -2.16
CA PRO A 67 9.56 -4.94 -1.50
C PRO A 67 9.00 -5.94 -2.51
N ASN A 68 8.83 -7.18 -2.07
CA ASN A 68 8.21 -8.22 -2.89
C ASN A 68 6.68 -8.08 -2.93
N VAL A 69 6.21 -6.88 -3.24
CA VAL A 69 4.78 -6.54 -3.38
C VAL A 69 4.61 -5.63 -4.60
N LYS A 70 3.50 -5.77 -5.31
CA LYS A 70 3.25 -5.03 -6.55
C LYS A 70 2.47 -3.75 -6.30
N GLY A 71 2.74 -2.73 -7.12
CA GLY A 71 2.07 -1.43 -7.07
C GLY A 71 2.79 -0.38 -6.22
N GLN A 72 2.84 0.84 -6.72
CA GLN A 72 3.54 1.97 -6.06
C GLN A 72 2.98 2.27 -4.66
N PHE A 73 1.67 2.11 -4.47
CA PHE A 73 1.02 2.29 -3.17
C PHE A 73 1.54 1.36 -2.08
N GLN A 74 2.07 0.17 -2.46
CA GLN A 74 2.68 -0.74 -1.49
C GLN A 74 3.99 -0.17 -0.95
N LEU A 75 4.73 0.58 -1.76
CA LEU A 75 5.94 1.26 -1.31
C LEU A 75 5.61 2.37 -0.29
N GLU A 76 4.48 3.07 -0.47
CA GLU A 76 3.95 4.03 0.50
C GLU A 76 3.62 3.34 1.84
N ASN A 77 2.97 2.18 1.79
CA ASN A 77 2.68 1.37 2.98
C ASN A 77 3.96 0.87 3.67
N VAL A 78 4.92 0.36 2.91
CA VAL A 78 6.22 -0.10 3.43
C VAL A 78 6.98 1.06 4.09
N SER A 79 7.01 2.23 3.47
CA SER A 79 7.67 3.41 4.03
C SER A 79 7.02 3.88 5.34
N THR A 80 5.69 3.81 5.43
CA THR A 80 4.96 4.10 6.68
C THR A 80 5.28 3.08 7.77
N ALA A 81 5.38 1.80 7.41
CA ALA A 81 5.79 0.74 8.34
C ALA A 81 7.23 0.96 8.84
N ILE A 82 8.16 1.35 7.96
CA ILE A 82 9.54 1.67 8.35
C ILE A 82 9.57 2.85 9.32
N ALA A 83 8.83 3.93 9.02
CA ALA A 83 8.72 5.08 9.92
C ALA A 83 8.21 4.67 11.31
N THR A 84 7.22 3.77 11.35
CA THR A 84 6.67 3.22 12.60
C THR A 84 7.74 2.43 13.37
N LEU A 85 8.43 1.51 12.70
CA LEU A 85 9.45 0.66 13.31
C LEU A 85 10.63 1.47 13.87
N ARG A 86 11.08 2.50 13.16
CA ARG A 86 12.23 3.32 13.57
C ARG A 86 11.91 4.22 14.77
N ILE A 87 10.66 4.58 14.99
CA ILE A 87 10.24 5.34 16.17
C ILE A 87 10.14 4.46 17.43
N LEU A 88 9.84 3.17 17.27
CA LEU A 88 9.73 2.21 18.35
C LEU A 88 11.11 1.78 18.86
N LYS A 89 11.79 2.66 19.58
CA LYS A 89 13.17 2.44 20.07
C LYS A 89 13.31 1.20 20.94
N GLU A 90 12.26 0.79 21.61
CA GLU A 90 12.21 -0.39 22.47
C GLU A 90 12.49 -1.69 21.69
N LEU A 91 12.14 -1.72 20.42
CA LEU A 91 12.34 -2.90 19.57
C LEU A 91 13.79 -3.09 19.08
N LYS A 92 14.67 -2.10 19.29
CA LYS A 92 16.10 -2.13 18.86
C LYS A 92 16.29 -2.63 17.42
N ILE A 93 15.44 -2.15 16.49
CA ILE A 93 15.46 -2.55 15.09
C ILE A 93 16.66 -1.90 14.40
N LYS A 94 17.45 -2.74 13.71
CA LYS A 94 18.58 -2.32 12.88
C LYS A 94 18.17 -2.26 11.41
N ASP A 95 18.92 -1.52 10.60
CA ASP A 95 18.69 -1.41 9.15
C ASP A 95 18.69 -2.77 8.44
N ASP A 96 19.54 -3.71 8.88
CA ASP A 96 19.55 -5.07 8.33
C ASP A 96 18.26 -5.86 8.65
N HIS A 97 17.62 -5.60 9.78
CA HIS A 97 16.33 -6.21 10.08
C HIS A 97 15.26 -5.69 9.12
N ILE A 98 15.27 -4.38 8.82
CA ILE A 98 14.36 -3.75 7.86
C ILE A 98 14.59 -4.33 6.47
N LYS A 99 15.85 -4.38 5.99
CA LYS A 99 16.20 -4.96 4.67
C LYS A 99 15.69 -6.40 4.51
N LYS A 100 15.97 -7.24 5.50
CA LYS A 100 15.53 -8.65 5.49
C LYS A 100 14.00 -8.77 5.58
N GLY A 101 13.36 -7.91 6.35
CA GLY A 101 11.90 -7.87 6.49
C GLY A 101 11.20 -7.52 5.18
N ILE A 102 11.69 -6.50 4.48
CA ILE A 102 11.12 -6.04 3.20
C ILE A 102 11.09 -7.16 2.16
N LEU A 103 12.17 -7.93 2.04
CA LEU A 103 12.26 -9.05 1.09
C LEU A 103 11.32 -10.22 1.44
N LYS A 104 10.86 -10.30 2.69
CA LYS A 104 9.95 -11.34 3.17
C LYS A 104 8.49 -10.90 3.22
N ILE A 105 8.19 -9.66 2.85
CA ILE A 105 6.81 -9.19 2.83
C ILE A 105 6.00 -10.09 1.90
N ASN A 106 4.93 -10.65 2.46
CA ASN A 106 3.91 -11.37 1.71
C ASN A 106 2.55 -10.73 2.04
N SER A 107 1.96 -10.08 1.07
CA SER A 107 0.67 -9.41 1.23
C SER A 107 -0.41 -10.24 0.55
N ILE A 108 -1.15 -11.01 1.34
CA ILE A 108 -2.23 -11.86 0.84
C ILE A 108 -3.33 -10.97 0.24
N ALA A 109 -3.79 -11.36 -0.97
CA ALA A 109 -4.82 -10.65 -1.71
C ALA A 109 -4.56 -9.14 -1.89
N ARG A 110 -3.30 -8.77 -2.19
CA ARG A 110 -2.89 -7.42 -2.59
C ARG A 110 -2.05 -7.51 -3.87
N LEU A 111 -2.71 -7.55 -5.04
CA LEU A 111 -2.09 -7.89 -6.33
C LEU A 111 -1.23 -9.15 -6.24
N GLN A 112 -1.70 -10.10 -5.45
CA GLN A 112 -1.00 -11.37 -5.23
C GLN A 112 -1.05 -12.23 -6.48
N GLU A 113 0.11 -12.55 -7.05
CA GLU A 113 0.20 -13.50 -8.15
C GLU A 113 0.10 -14.94 -7.63
N ILE A 114 -0.87 -15.68 -8.15
CA ILE A 114 -1.08 -17.10 -7.85
C ILE A 114 -0.26 -17.91 -8.84
N LYS A 115 0.80 -18.56 -8.37
CA LYS A 115 1.76 -19.31 -9.21
C LYS A 115 1.49 -20.82 -9.28
N SER A 116 0.67 -21.36 -8.39
CA SER A 116 0.37 -22.79 -8.30
C SER A 116 -1.03 -23.04 -7.73
N GLY A 117 -1.46 -24.32 -7.73
CA GLY A 117 -2.73 -24.74 -7.19
C GLY A 117 -3.83 -24.88 -8.25
N LYS A 118 -5.01 -25.36 -7.81
CA LYS A 118 -6.13 -25.71 -8.70
C LYS A 118 -6.59 -24.56 -9.59
N LEU A 119 -6.73 -23.36 -9.05
CA LEU A 119 -7.16 -22.17 -9.82
C LEU A 119 -6.12 -21.80 -10.89
N LYS A 120 -4.83 -21.84 -10.55
CA LYS A 120 -3.77 -21.56 -11.52
C LYS A 120 -3.76 -22.57 -12.67
N ALA A 121 -4.03 -23.85 -12.38
CA ALA A 121 -4.11 -24.89 -13.39
C ALA A 121 -5.25 -24.66 -14.41
N LEU A 122 -6.35 -24.02 -14.01
CA LEU A 122 -7.46 -23.69 -14.92
C LEU A 122 -7.09 -22.61 -15.94
N VAL A 123 -6.24 -21.67 -15.58
CA VAL A 123 -5.86 -20.54 -16.45
C VAL A 123 -4.54 -20.81 -17.21
N LYS A 124 -3.96 -22.00 -17.07
CA LYS A 124 -2.76 -22.47 -17.81
C LYS A 124 -1.64 -21.43 -17.84
N ASP A 125 -1.34 -20.91 -19.04
CA ASP A 125 -0.24 -19.97 -19.30
C ASP A 125 -0.55 -18.51 -18.90
N HIS A 126 -1.80 -18.21 -18.59
CA HIS A 126 -2.18 -16.86 -18.18
C HIS A 126 -1.75 -16.55 -16.74
N LYS A 127 -1.40 -15.33 -16.47
CA LYS A 127 -1.13 -14.86 -15.10
C LYS A 127 -2.46 -14.74 -14.34
N LEU A 128 -2.46 -15.19 -13.11
CA LEU A 128 -3.60 -15.10 -12.20
C LEU A 128 -3.22 -14.23 -11.01
N PHE A 129 -4.03 -13.21 -10.75
CA PHE A 129 -3.87 -12.33 -9.60
C PHE A 129 -5.11 -12.36 -8.72
N VAL A 130 -4.91 -12.16 -7.44
CA VAL A 130 -5.99 -11.94 -6.46
C VAL A 130 -5.77 -10.61 -5.78
N ASP A 131 -6.82 -9.80 -5.72
CA ASP A 131 -6.83 -8.53 -5.00
C ASP A 131 -8.08 -8.39 -4.14
N GLY A 132 -7.94 -7.84 -2.94
CA GLY A 132 -9.03 -7.64 -1.98
C GLY A 132 -9.52 -6.19 -1.91
N SER A 133 -9.21 -5.36 -2.90
CA SER A 133 -9.78 -4.02 -2.98
C SER A 133 -11.30 -4.08 -3.14
N HIS A 134 -12.00 -3.21 -2.45
CA HIS A 134 -13.47 -3.24 -2.36
C HIS A 134 -14.07 -1.84 -2.16
N ASN A 135 -13.32 -0.81 -2.53
CA ASN A 135 -13.76 0.58 -2.51
C ASN A 135 -13.17 1.36 -3.69
N PRO A 136 -13.72 2.52 -4.06
CA PRO A 136 -13.29 3.28 -5.23
C PRO A 136 -11.80 3.65 -5.22
N LEU A 137 -11.23 3.98 -4.05
CA LEU A 137 -9.80 4.28 -3.95
C LEU A 137 -8.94 3.05 -4.29
N GLY A 138 -9.32 1.87 -3.80
CA GLY A 138 -8.67 0.61 -4.15
C GLY A 138 -8.81 0.29 -5.63
N ALA A 139 -10.00 0.52 -6.22
CA ALA A 139 -10.22 0.36 -7.66
C ALA A 139 -9.30 1.25 -8.48
N LYS A 140 -9.19 2.54 -8.12
CA LYS A 140 -8.29 3.48 -8.80
C LYS A 140 -6.86 2.99 -8.82
N VAL A 141 -6.34 2.58 -7.67
CA VAL A 141 -4.95 2.10 -7.54
C VAL A 141 -4.74 0.80 -8.32
N LEU A 142 -5.73 -0.12 -8.31
CA LEU A 142 -5.69 -1.34 -9.10
C LEU A 142 -5.72 -1.03 -10.59
N ASN A 143 -6.55 -0.07 -11.01
CA ASN A 143 -6.63 0.39 -12.40
C ASN A 143 -5.28 0.92 -12.89
N GLU A 144 -4.63 1.82 -12.15
CA GLU A 144 -3.31 2.38 -12.47
C GLU A 144 -2.27 1.27 -12.71
N TYR A 145 -2.30 0.22 -11.89
CA TYR A 145 -1.43 -0.94 -12.09
C TYR A 145 -1.80 -1.72 -13.35
N LEU A 146 -3.08 -1.99 -13.58
CA LEU A 146 -3.54 -2.76 -14.74
C LEU A 146 -3.27 -2.01 -16.05
N GLU A 147 -3.42 -0.69 -16.09
CA GLU A 147 -3.08 0.15 -17.24
C GLU A 147 -1.60 0.03 -17.63
N SER A 148 -0.72 -0.15 -16.66
CA SER A 148 0.72 -0.34 -16.91
C SER A 148 1.07 -1.69 -17.56
N LEU A 149 0.13 -2.62 -17.66
CA LEU A 149 0.33 -3.93 -18.27
C LEU A 149 -0.11 -3.91 -19.73
N ASP A 150 0.79 -4.24 -20.65
CA ASP A 150 0.49 -4.40 -22.08
C ASP A 150 -0.03 -5.82 -22.36
N CYS A 151 -1.28 -6.09 -22.00
CA CYS A 151 -1.94 -7.39 -22.24
C CYS A 151 -3.46 -7.27 -22.11
N ASN A 152 -4.19 -8.26 -22.65
CA ASN A 152 -5.62 -8.40 -22.39
C ASN A 152 -5.88 -8.78 -20.93
N LYS A 153 -6.89 -8.16 -20.34
CA LYS A 153 -7.22 -8.30 -18.92
C LYS A 153 -8.65 -8.78 -18.75
N HIS A 154 -8.84 -9.79 -17.89
CA HIS A 154 -10.14 -10.24 -17.43
C HIS A 154 -10.22 -10.06 -15.92
N ILE A 155 -11.28 -9.43 -15.45
CA ILE A 155 -11.55 -9.22 -14.02
C ILE A 155 -12.80 -9.99 -13.66
N ILE A 156 -12.69 -10.88 -12.67
CA ILE A 156 -13.83 -11.55 -12.02
C ILE A 156 -14.03 -10.84 -10.70
N LEU A 157 -15.20 -10.20 -10.53
CA LEU A 157 -15.51 -9.38 -9.37
C LEU A 157 -16.62 -10.00 -8.55
N GLY A 158 -16.33 -10.32 -7.28
CA GLY A 158 -17.31 -10.60 -6.24
C GLY A 158 -17.22 -9.53 -5.15
N MET A 159 -18.35 -8.91 -4.79
CA MET A 159 -18.36 -7.82 -3.83
C MET A 159 -19.63 -7.85 -2.98
N MET A 160 -19.48 -7.48 -1.69
CA MET A 160 -20.62 -7.42 -0.76
C MET A 160 -21.61 -6.32 -1.18
N ALA A 161 -22.92 -6.58 -1.01
CA ALA A 161 -24.01 -5.69 -1.45
C ALA A 161 -23.97 -4.26 -0.88
N ASN A 162 -23.28 -4.05 0.27
CA ASN A 162 -23.15 -2.74 0.91
C ASN A 162 -21.98 -1.89 0.36
N LYS A 163 -21.35 -2.31 -0.74
CA LYS A 163 -20.25 -1.58 -1.40
C LYS A 163 -20.77 -0.84 -2.63
N ASP A 164 -20.07 0.21 -3.01
CA ASP A 164 -20.36 0.95 -4.23
C ASP A 164 -19.82 0.20 -5.46
N HIS A 165 -20.64 -0.71 -5.98
CA HIS A 165 -20.29 -1.55 -7.12
C HIS A 165 -20.12 -0.72 -8.40
N ASN A 166 -21.01 0.25 -8.62
CA ASN A 166 -21.02 1.04 -9.85
C ASN A 166 -19.79 1.91 -9.97
N GLU A 167 -19.45 2.63 -8.90
CA GLU A 167 -18.23 3.44 -8.87
C GLU A 167 -16.99 2.56 -8.99
N TYR A 168 -16.94 1.44 -8.25
CA TYR A 168 -15.82 0.49 -8.34
C TYR A 168 -15.62 -0.04 -9.76
N MET A 169 -16.68 -0.53 -10.41
CA MET A 169 -16.60 -1.10 -11.76
C MET A 169 -16.28 -0.06 -12.84
N SER A 170 -16.66 1.19 -12.63
CA SER A 170 -16.43 2.26 -13.60
C SER A 170 -14.94 2.46 -13.94
N PHE A 171 -14.03 2.12 -13.00
CA PHE A 171 -12.59 2.21 -13.21
C PHE A 171 -12.05 1.20 -14.23
N PHE A 172 -12.77 0.11 -14.52
CA PHE A 172 -12.24 -1.00 -15.35
C PHE A 172 -12.90 -1.15 -16.70
N LYS A 173 -13.95 -0.37 -17.01
CA LYS A 173 -14.76 -0.52 -18.22
C LYS A 173 -13.96 -0.51 -19.51
N ASP A 174 -12.94 0.35 -19.59
CA ASP A 174 -12.19 0.59 -20.82
C ASP A 174 -10.89 -0.21 -20.89
N ILE A 175 -10.52 -0.90 -19.81
CA ILE A 175 -9.23 -1.60 -19.72
C ILE A 175 -9.33 -3.11 -19.54
N ALA A 176 -10.50 -3.63 -19.22
CA ALA A 176 -10.68 -5.05 -18.95
C ALA A 176 -12.07 -5.58 -19.34
N THR A 177 -12.16 -6.87 -19.65
CA THR A 177 -13.43 -7.57 -19.68
C THR A 177 -13.87 -7.90 -18.25
N LEU A 178 -15.09 -7.48 -17.87
CA LEU A 178 -15.62 -7.66 -16.53
C LEU A 178 -16.60 -8.82 -16.47
N THR A 179 -16.47 -9.66 -15.44
CA THR A 179 -17.45 -10.68 -15.06
C THR A 179 -17.77 -10.48 -13.59
N THR A 180 -19.05 -10.31 -13.26
CA THR A 180 -19.54 -10.18 -11.87
C THR A 180 -20.20 -11.47 -11.41
N ILE A 181 -19.99 -11.84 -10.15
CA ILE A 181 -20.56 -13.01 -9.48
C ILE A 181 -21.21 -12.60 -8.16
#